data_b3e0b7a541565159cdee4094132f1933
#
_entry.id   b3e0b7a541565159cdee4094132f1933
#
_cell.length_a   1.000
_cell.length_b   1.000
_cell.length_c   1.000
_cell.angle_alpha   90.00
_cell.angle_beta   90.00
_cell.angle_gamma   90.00
#
_symmetry.space_group_name_H-M   'P 1'
#
loop_
_entity.id
_entity.type
_entity.pdbx_description
1 polymer ?
#
loop_
_entity_poly.entity_id
_entity_poly.type
_entity_poly.pdbx_seq_one_letter_code
_entity_poly.pdbx_strand_id
1 'polypeptide(L)'
;MPLLLSAGGAMCALALLTAALMLLPDMLIGPTQWVTRTTANRTMDVTWRPSDGDVFAALPGQVRPPADDAPYAAFRIAWDTAGFRLPAEPHGAYPVAVFGDSFTEGFNVERPYSDGLADALGVGVRNYGYRAYGPVEVAQVAGEFAAAEPRQWVLWGYFSGNDLGDAVRGPRIDARSPVAAWRALFDRLRPPSPTPTAPPDESGAPRYNQPLPVIIGGSYYDLAFVSYYAWWQQTPPDAASSRNADVVRAALDAFDAALPPETCRAVVFIPPKERVYARYIVEGDRQFVNAANQRVVTSPGGTLTFAPAPVEDEAAYFDSLYAHRDLIAALLAERAGWRLIDLTPAFEAAAAEERLLYYPYDTHWNQAGHDLAAQVIAEAIKDGC
;
A
#
# COMPACT_ATOMS: atom_id res chain seq x y z
N MET A 1 -12.17 -22.76 -50.14
CA MET A 1 -13.28 -22.92 -49.20
C MET A 1 -12.86 -23.48 -47.82
N PRO A 2 -12.05 -24.53 -47.64
CA PRO A 2 -11.71 -25.04 -46.32
C PRO A 2 -10.89 -24.05 -45.45
N LEU A 3 -10.03 -23.21 -46.03
CA LEU A 3 -9.24 -22.19 -45.32
C LEU A 3 -10.10 -21.07 -44.72
N LEU A 4 -11.19 -20.67 -45.38
CA LEU A 4 -12.12 -19.66 -44.85
C LEU A 4 -12.98 -20.20 -43.72
N LEU A 5 -13.35 -21.47 -43.73
CA LEU A 5 -14.08 -22.14 -42.68
C LEU A 5 -13.19 -22.34 -41.42
N SER A 6 -11.89 -22.63 -41.61
CA SER A 6 -10.94 -22.73 -40.49
C SER A 6 -10.64 -21.38 -39.86
N ALA A 7 -10.53 -20.32 -40.65
CA ALA A 7 -10.33 -18.94 -40.15
C ALA A 7 -11.55 -18.43 -39.38
N GLY A 8 -12.77 -18.67 -39.88
CA GLY A 8 -14.01 -18.33 -39.19
C GLY A 8 -14.18 -19.10 -37.86
N GLY A 9 -13.86 -20.39 -37.86
CA GLY A 9 -13.86 -21.21 -36.64
C GLY A 9 -12.86 -20.73 -35.60
N ALA A 10 -11.65 -20.35 -36.02
CA ALA A 10 -10.63 -19.82 -35.12
C ALA A 10 -11.04 -18.45 -34.50
N MET A 11 -11.64 -17.57 -35.31
CA MET A 11 -12.15 -16.29 -34.83
C MET A 11 -13.30 -16.46 -33.81
N CYS A 12 -14.23 -17.37 -34.08
CA CYS A 12 -15.30 -17.69 -33.14
C CYS A 12 -14.76 -18.27 -31.81
N ALA A 13 -13.79 -19.18 -31.87
CA ALA A 13 -13.16 -19.74 -30.70
C ALA A 13 -12.42 -18.68 -29.88
N LEU A 14 -11.70 -17.75 -30.52
CA LEU A 14 -11.02 -16.65 -29.90
C LEU A 14 -12.01 -15.68 -29.23
N ALA A 15 -13.13 -15.35 -29.91
CA ALA A 15 -14.16 -14.51 -29.32
C ALA A 15 -14.84 -15.14 -28.10
N LEU A 16 -15.15 -16.45 -28.18
CA LEU A 16 -15.74 -17.19 -27.06
C LEU A 16 -14.78 -17.29 -25.86
N LEU A 17 -13.49 -17.55 -26.12
CA LEU A 17 -12.49 -17.59 -25.05
C LEU A 17 -12.29 -16.21 -24.43
N THR A 18 -12.28 -15.14 -25.24
CA THR A 18 -12.22 -13.77 -24.73
C THR A 18 -13.44 -13.45 -23.87
N ALA A 19 -14.64 -13.81 -24.31
CA ALA A 19 -15.86 -13.65 -23.52
C ALA A 19 -15.80 -14.45 -22.20
N ALA A 20 -15.31 -15.68 -22.24
CA ALA A 20 -15.14 -16.50 -21.05
C ALA A 20 -14.11 -15.91 -20.07
N LEU A 21 -12.99 -15.37 -20.57
CA LEU A 21 -11.99 -14.66 -19.76
C LEU A 21 -12.57 -13.41 -19.11
N MET A 22 -13.48 -12.72 -19.76
CA MET A 22 -14.13 -11.52 -19.24
C MET A 22 -15.25 -11.81 -18.24
N LEU A 23 -15.98 -12.92 -18.42
CA LEU A 23 -17.14 -13.29 -17.60
C LEU A 23 -16.78 -14.20 -16.42
N LEU A 24 -15.76 -15.02 -16.57
CA LEU A 24 -15.36 -16.05 -15.60
C LEU A 24 -13.84 -15.98 -15.30
N PRO A 25 -13.31 -14.79 -14.97
CA PRO A 25 -11.87 -14.60 -14.79
C PRO A 25 -11.31 -15.50 -13.67
N ASP A 26 -12.00 -15.59 -12.54
CA ASP A 26 -11.53 -16.35 -11.38
C ASP A 26 -11.36 -17.86 -11.66
N MET A 27 -12.16 -18.39 -12.57
CA MET A 27 -12.04 -19.80 -12.98
C MET A 27 -10.85 -20.07 -13.91
N LEU A 28 -10.54 -19.10 -14.80
CA LEU A 28 -9.55 -19.30 -15.85
C LEU A 28 -8.17 -18.75 -15.49
N ILE A 29 -8.11 -17.67 -14.73
CA ILE A 29 -6.86 -16.96 -14.43
C ILE A 29 -6.47 -17.09 -12.95
N GLY A 30 -7.45 -17.25 -12.06
CA GLY A 30 -7.27 -17.41 -10.61
C GLY A 30 -7.45 -16.10 -9.83
N PRO A 31 -7.81 -16.20 -8.56
CA PRO A 31 -8.30 -15.08 -7.76
C PRO A 31 -7.25 -14.02 -7.43
N THR A 32 -5.97 -14.33 -7.54
CA THR A 32 -4.87 -13.46 -7.10
C THR A 32 -4.42 -12.42 -8.14
N GLN A 33 -4.98 -12.41 -9.34
CA GLN A 33 -4.46 -11.60 -10.45
C GLN A 33 -5.40 -10.47 -10.89
N TRP A 34 -6.60 -10.37 -10.31
CA TRP A 34 -7.57 -9.36 -10.71
C TRP A 34 -7.76 -8.30 -9.64
N VAL A 35 -7.54 -7.05 -10.03
CA VAL A 35 -8.02 -5.91 -9.26
C VAL A 35 -9.37 -5.50 -9.83
N THR A 36 -10.35 -6.37 -9.71
CA THR A 36 -11.73 -5.91 -9.71
C THR A 36 -11.99 -5.32 -8.32
N ARG A 37 -12.43 -4.10 -8.27
CA ARG A 37 -13.01 -3.55 -7.04
C ARG A 37 -14.29 -4.34 -6.74
N THR A 38 -14.11 -5.48 -6.07
CA THR A 38 -15.20 -6.43 -5.77
C THR A 38 -16.23 -5.86 -4.79
N THR A 39 -15.97 -4.65 -4.29
CA THR A 39 -16.77 -3.91 -3.33
C THR A 39 -17.82 -3.00 -3.95
N ALA A 40 -17.90 -2.86 -5.28
CA ALA A 40 -18.85 -1.99 -5.96
C ALA A 40 -20.30 -2.21 -5.47
N ASN A 41 -20.97 -1.14 -5.04
CA ASN A 41 -22.33 -1.13 -4.47
C ASN A 41 -22.51 -2.05 -3.26
N ARG A 42 -21.46 -2.33 -2.50
CA ARG A 42 -21.57 -3.14 -1.29
C ARG A 42 -21.68 -2.28 -0.06
N THR A 43 -22.35 -2.85 0.94
CA THR A 43 -22.33 -2.39 2.34
C THR A 43 -21.99 -3.60 3.19
N MET A 44 -21.09 -3.43 4.15
CA MET A 44 -20.63 -4.53 4.99
C MET A 44 -20.51 -4.06 6.44
N ASP A 45 -20.97 -4.88 7.36
CA ASP A 45 -20.66 -4.76 8.78
C ASP A 45 -19.27 -5.41 9.01
N VAL A 46 -18.36 -4.64 9.59
CA VAL A 46 -16.99 -5.06 9.87
C VAL A 46 -16.84 -5.19 11.38
N THR A 47 -16.29 -6.30 11.83
CA THR A 47 -15.85 -6.48 13.21
C THR A 47 -14.37 -6.83 13.14
N TRP A 48 -13.49 -5.86 13.46
CA TRP A 48 -12.05 -6.03 13.38
C TRP A 48 -11.51 -6.58 14.70
N ARG A 49 -10.77 -7.68 14.65
CA ARG A 49 -10.26 -8.41 15.82
C ARG A 49 -8.74 -8.60 15.75
N PRO A 50 -8.07 -8.89 16.87
CA PRO A 50 -6.68 -9.33 16.84
C PRO A 50 -6.42 -10.49 15.86
N SER A 51 -7.31 -11.48 15.80
CA SER A 51 -7.20 -12.64 14.91
C SER A 51 -7.35 -12.33 13.41
N ASP A 52 -7.86 -11.15 13.04
CA ASP A 52 -7.96 -10.69 11.65
C ASP A 52 -6.64 -10.10 11.14
N GLY A 53 -5.64 -9.92 12.01
CA GLY A 53 -4.38 -9.28 11.67
C GLY A 53 -3.51 -10.07 10.68
N ASP A 54 -2.67 -9.36 9.93
CA ASP A 54 -1.78 -9.92 8.90
C ASP A 54 -0.86 -11.03 9.41
N VAL A 55 -0.45 -10.98 10.68
CA VAL A 55 0.41 -12.00 11.27
C VAL A 55 -0.23 -13.39 11.24
N PHE A 56 -1.53 -13.47 11.47
CA PHE A 56 -2.25 -14.74 11.45
C PHE A 56 -2.51 -15.24 10.04
N ALA A 57 -2.71 -14.34 9.08
CA ALA A 57 -2.83 -14.66 7.66
C ALA A 57 -1.49 -15.14 7.07
N ALA A 58 -0.36 -14.53 7.49
CA ALA A 58 0.97 -14.86 6.99
C ALA A 58 1.54 -16.16 7.62
N LEU A 59 1.15 -16.48 8.85
CA LEU A 59 1.65 -17.63 9.61
C LEU A 59 0.51 -18.50 10.16
N PRO A 60 -0.37 -19.01 9.32
CA PRO A 60 -1.54 -19.77 9.78
C PRO A 60 -1.13 -20.99 10.59
N GLY A 61 -1.64 -21.10 11.82
CA GLY A 61 -1.37 -22.21 12.73
C GLY A 61 -0.01 -22.17 13.46
N GLN A 62 0.87 -21.23 13.15
CA GLN A 62 2.16 -21.03 13.85
C GLN A 62 2.05 -20.03 14.99
N VAL A 63 1.25 -19.00 14.83
CA VAL A 63 0.97 -17.98 15.84
C VAL A 63 -0.45 -18.17 16.36
N ARG A 64 -0.63 -18.17 17.68
CA ARG A 64 -1.96 -18.24 18.29
C ARG A 64 -2.48 -16.84 18.52
N PRO A 65 -3.75 -16.58 18.19
CA PRO A 65 -4.40 -15.33 18.60
C PRO A 65 -4.30 -15.18 20.14
N PRO A 66 -4.30 -13.93 20.63
CA PRO A 66 -4.36 -13.69 22.07
C PRO A 66 -5.61 -14.39 22.65
N ALA A 67 -5.53 -14.77 23.93
CA ALA A 67 -6.64 -15.45 24.62
C ALA A 67 -7.91 -14.58 24.65
N ASP A 68 -7.74 -13.26 24.67
CA ASP A 68 -8.80 -12.28 24.49
C ASP A 68 -8.77 -11.76 23.06
N ASP A 69 -9.63 -12.32 22.21
CA ASP A 69 -9.85 -11.90 20.82
C ASP A 69 -11.03 -10.91 20.73
N ALA A 70 -11.18 -10.04 21.75
CA ALA A 70 -12.23 -9.03 21.76
C ALA A 70 -12.07 -8.07 20.57
N PRO A 71 -13.16 -7.63 19.93
CA PRO A 71 -13.09 -6.73 18.81
C PRO A 71 -12.40 -5.42 19.16
N TYR A 72 -11.45 -4.99 18.34
CA TYR A 72 -10.90 -3.63 18.39
C TYR A 72 -11.96 -2.60 18.01
N ALA A 73 -12.78 -2.92 16.99
CA ALA A 73 -13.83 -2.06 16.47
C ALA A 73 -14.92 -2.88 15.79
N ALA A 74 -16.14 -2.34 15.80
CA ALA A 74 -17.28 -2.85 15.01
C ALA A 74 -17.98 -1.65 14.36
N PHE A 75 -18.07 -1.65 13.03
CA PHE A 75 -18.56 -0.52 12.24
C PHE A 75 -19.12 -0.97 10.90
N ARG A 76 -19.70 -0.05 10.15
CA ARG A 76 -20.26 -0.32 8.82
C ARG A 76 -19.50 0.46 7.76
N ILE A 77 -19.14 -0.21 6.67
CA ILE A 77 -18.53 0.41 5.49
C ILE A 77 -19.51 0.27 4.31
N ALA A 78 -19.60 1.33 3.49
CA ALA A 78 -20.28 1.30 2.20
C ALA A 78 -19.31 1.74 1.10
N TRP A 79 -19.50 1.17 -0.09
CA TRP A 79 -18.74 1.50 -1.29
C TRP A 79 -19.68 1.95 -2.40
N ASP A 80 -19.19 2.88 -3.22
CA ASP A 80 -19.93 3.42 -4.37
C ASP A 80 -20.03 2.42 -5.54
N THR A 81 -20.60 2.88 -6.65
CA THR A 81 -20.72 2.09 -7.89
C THR A 81 -19.39 1.73 -8.52
N ALA A 82 -18.33 2.52 -8.27
CA ALA A 82 -16.98 2.26 -8.76
C ALA A 82 -16.17 1.37 -7.80
N GLY A 83 -16.69 1.09 -6.59
CA GLY A 83 -16.08 0.25 -5.58
C GLY A 83 -15.16 0.97 -4.62
N PHE A 84 -15.18 2.31 -4.57
CA PHE A 84 -14.44 3.09 -3.60
C PHE A 84 -15.28 3.39 -2.37
N ARG A 85 -14.61 3.48 -1.23
CA ARG A 85 -15.26 3.75 0.05
C ARG A 85 -16.01 5.08 0.00
N LEU A 86 -17.27 5.06 0.41
CA LEU A 86 -18.06 6.27 0.59
C LEU A 86 -17.60 7.00 1.86
N PRO A 87 -17.59 8.34 1.87
CA PRO A 87 -17.34 9.10 3.09
C PRO A 87 -18.44 8.83 4.12
N ALA A 88 -18.11 8.97 5.40
CA ALA A 88 -19.09 8.82 6.48
C ALA A 88 -20.24 9.84 6.34
N GLU A 89 -19.91 11.06 5.92
CA GLU A 89 -20.87 12.10 5.62
C GLU A 89 -20.77 12.54 4.15
N PRO A 90 -21.86 12.49 3.37
CA PRO A 90 -21.86 12.96 1.99
C PRO A 90 -21.70 14.48 1.91
N HIS A 91 -20.92 14.95 0.95
CA HIS A 91 -20.76 16.36 0.63
C HIS A 91 -21.27 16.68 -0.77
N GLY A 92 -21.69 17.93 -1.00
CA GLY A 92 -22.16 18.39 -2.32
C GLY A 92 -21.03 18.56 -3.34
N ALA A 93 -19.77 18.69 -2.88
CA ALA A 93 -18.57 18.76 -3.70
C ALA A 93 -17.39 18.17 -2.93
N TYR A 94 -16.38 17.69 -3.66
CA TYR A 94 -15.19 17.09 -3.11
C TYR A 94 -13.93 17.78 -3.66
N PRO A 95 -13.59 18.98 -3.16
CA PRO A 95 -12.42 19.73 -3.63
C PRO A 95 -11.09 19.03 -3.29
N VAL A 96 -11.09 18.06 -2.40
CA VAL A 96 -9.92 17.25 -2.07
C VAL A 96 -10.18 15.81 -2.47
N ALA A 97 -9.19 15.17 -3.11
CA ALA A 97 -9.23 13.74 -3.41
C ALA A 97 -7.95 13.06 -2.89
N VAL A 98 -8.12 11.88 -2.30
CA VAL A 98 -7.02 11.05 -1.82
C VAL A 98 -6.98 9.72 -2.60
N PHE A 99 -5.79 9.33 -3.05
CA PHE A 99 -5.51 8.11 -3.80
C PHE A 99 -4.51 7.27 -3.01
N GLY A 100 -4.54 5.96 -3.14
CA GLY A 100 -3.58 5.09 -2.47
C GLY A 100 -4.10 3.66 -2.29
N ASP A 101 -3.47 2.96 -1.38
CA ASP A 101 -3.70 1.56 -1.06
C ASP A 101 -4.71 1.33 0.08
N SER A 102 -4.49 0.27 0.85
CA SER A 102 -5.30 -0.09 2.03
C SER A 102 -5.24 0.93 3.16
N PHE A 103 -4.12 1.64 3.34
CA PHE A 103 -4.00 2.72 4.32
C PHE A 103 -4.93 3.90 3.96
N THR A 104 -5.05 4.19 2.68
CA THR A 104 -5.95 5.23 2.19
C THR A 104 -7.41 4.76 2.21
N GLU A 105 -7.70 3.52 1.81
CA GLU A 105 -9.05 2.96 1.92
C GLU A 105 -9.55 2.94 3.36
N GLY A 106 -8.68 2.58 4.31
CA GLY A 106 -9.03 2.50 5.73
C GLY A 106 -10.10 1.44 6.03
N PHE A 107 -10.03 0.27 5.37
CA PHE A 107 -11.05 -0.79 5.46
C PHE A 107 -11.21 -1.39 6.87
N ASN A 108 -10.27 -1.17 7.75
CA ASN A 108 -10.17 -1.70 9.11
C ASN A 108 -10.49 -0.68 10.23
N VAL A 109 -10.95 0.51 9.86
CA VAL A 109 -11.38 1.56 10.79
C VAL A 109 -12.74 2.12 10.41
N GLU A 110 -13.44 2.65 11.39
CA GLU A 110 -14.74 3.30 11.16
C GLU A 110 -14.57 4.58 10.34
N ARG A 111 -13.59 5.42 10.69
CA ARG A 111 -13.32 6.70 10.06
C ARG A 111 -11.90 6.73 9.50
N PRO A 112 -11.70 6.56 8.19
CA PRO A 112 -10.39 6.70 7.56
C PRO A 112 -9.89 8.15 7.68
N TYR A 113 -8.60 8.37 7.47
CA TYR A 113 -8.03 9.72 7.54
C TYR A 113 -8.68 10.71 6.57
N SER A 114 -9.26 10.23 5.48
CA SER A 114 -10.03 11.06 4.54
C SER A 114 -11.25 11.73 5.19
N ASP A 115 -11.94 11.03 6.08
CA ASP A 115 -13.09 11.59 6.81
C ASP A 115 -12.62 12.58 7.88
N GLY A 116 -11.56 12.24 8.64
CA GLY A 116 -10.95 13.18 9.58
C GLY A 116 -10.39 14.44 8.90
N LEU A 117 -9.85 14.29 7.69
CA LEU A 117 -9.38 15.40 6.87
C LEU A 117 -10.54 16.29 6.41
N ALA A 118 -11.67 15.69 6.02
CA ALA A 118 -12.88 16.43 5.66
C ALA A 118 -13.39 17.30 6.83
N ASP A 119 -13.42 16.73 8.04
CA ASP A 119 -13.79 17.48 9.25
C ASP A 119 -12.83 18.62 9.54
N ALA A 120 -11.52 18.35 9.50
CA ALA A 120 -10.51 19.34 9.82
C ALA A 120 -10.49 20.53 8.85
N LEU A 121 -10.79 20.29 7.57
CA LEU A 121 -10.81 21.33 6.52
C LEU A 121 -12.21 21.94 6.33
N GLY A 122 -13.28 21.30 6.83
CA GLY A 122 -14.66 21.72 6.59
C GLY A 122 -15.11 21.58 5.14
N VAL A 123 -14.49 20.67 4.35
CA VAL A 123 -14.81 20.41 2.93
C VAL A 123 -14.87 18.93 2.63
N GLY A 124 -15.56 18.54 1.54
CA GLY A 124 -15.60 17.15 1.14
C GLY A 124 -14.25 16.59 0.69
N VAL A 125 -13.90 15.41 1.16
CA VAL A 125 -12.73 14.65 0.73
C VAL A 125 -13.19 13.35 0.08
N ARG A 126 -12.79 13.11 -1.17
CA ARG A 126 -13.13 11.90 -1.89
C ARG A 126 -12.01 10.87 -1.74
N ASN A 127 -12.34 9.68 -1.25
CA ASN A 127 -11.40 8.58 -1.06
C ASN A 127 -11.41 7.63 -2.28
N TYR A 128 -10.27 7.56 -2.98
CA TYR A 128 -9.97 6.64 -4.07
C TYR A 128 -8.90 5.60 -3.69
N GLY A 129 -8.71 5.38 -2.40
CA GLY A 129 -7.87 4.29 -1.90
C GLY A 129 -8.54 2.94 -2.10
N TYR A 130 -7.72 1.92 -2.38
CA TYR A 130 -8.20 0.56 -2.44
C TYR A 130 -7.09 -0.42 -2.07
N ARG A 131 -7.42 -1.41 -1.23
CA ARG A 131 -6.47 -2.38 -0.71
C ARG A 131 -5.65 -3.05 -1.80
N ALA A 132 -4.36 -3.22 -1.52
CA ALA A 132 -3.39 -3.84 -2.38
C ALA A 132 -3.12 -3.09 -3.71
N TYR A 133 -3.48 -1.80 -3.82
CA TYR A 133 -3.03 -0.95 -4.89
C TYR A 133 -1.56 -0.56 -4.69
N GLY A 134 -0.81 -0.53 -5.78
CA GLY A 134 0.53 0.03 -5.85
C GLY A 134 0.55 1.18 -6.87
N PRO A 135 1.72 1.74 -7.21
CA PRO A 135 1.84 2.89 -8.10
C PRO A 135 1.15 2.74 -9.45
N VAL A 136 1.12 1.51 -10.02
CA VAL A 136 0.49 1.25 -11.32
C VAL A 136 -1.02 1.41 -11.25
N GLU A 137 -1.66 0.82 -10.24
CA GLU A 137 -3.10 0.92 -10.04
C GLU A 137 -3.51 2.34 -9.65
N VAL A 138 -2.71 3.00 -8.81
CA VAL A 138 -2.93 4.40 -8.44
C VAL A 138 -2.88 5.30 -9.68
N ALA A 139 -1.92 5.09 -10.59
CA ALA A 139 -1.84 5.81 -11.87
C ALA A 139 -3.10 5.63 -12.74
N GLN A 140 -3.62 4.40 -12.82
CA GLN A 140 -4.85 4.11 -13.58
C GLN A 140 -6.06 4.81 -12.98
N VAL A 141 -6.20 4.73 -11.64
CA VAL A 141 -7.30 5.39 -10.92
C VAL A 141 -7.20 6.90 -11.04
N ALA A 142 -5.99 7.47 -10.97
CA ALA A 142 -5.78 8.89 -11.19
C ALA A 142 -6.21 9.34 -12.58
N GLY A 143 -5.84 8.60 -13.62
CA GLY A 143 -6.25 8.87 -15.00
C GLY A 143 -7.76 8.85 -15.22
N GLU A 144 -8.49 8.02 -14.44
CA GLU A 144 -9.96 7.89 -14.55
C GLU A 144 -10.72 8.90 -13.66
N PHE A 145 -10.23 9.19 -12.45
CA PHE A 145 -11.01 9.88 -11.42
C PHE A 145 -10.42 11.19 -10.92
N ALA A 146 -9.15 11.49 -11.15
CA ALA A 146 -8.54 12.69 -10.57
C ALA A 146 -9.22 13.98 -11.04
N ALA A 147 -9.59 14.05 -12.33
CA ALA A 147 -10.29 15.18 -12.94
C ALA A 147 -11.80 14.99 -13.08
N ALA A 148 -12.38 13.95 -12.46
CA ALA A 148 -13.84 13.71 -12.55
C ALA A 148 -14.68 14.85 -12.00
N GLU A 149 -14.12 15.61 -11.07
CA GLU A 149 -14.69 16.83 -10.47
C GLU A 149 -13.58 17.88 -10.31
N PRO A 150 -13.89 19.17 -10.22
CA PRO A 150 -12.90 20.21 -9.90
C PRO A 150 -12.22 19.92 -8.57
N ARG A 151 -10.89 19.88 -8.57
CA ARG A 151 -10.08 19.61 -7.38
C ARG A 151 -9.22 20.82 -7.02
N GLN A 152 -9.17 21.15 -5.74
CA GLN A 152 -8.19 22.05 -5.17
C GLN A 152 -6.91 21.27 -4.83
N TRP A 153 -7.07 20.11 -4.19
CA TRP A 153 -5.99 19.22 -3.81
C TRP A 153 -6.19 17.79 -4.29
N VAL A 154 -5.11 17.22 -4.76
CA VAL A 154 -4.99 15.77 -5.01
C VAL A 154 -3.81 15.23 -4.22
N LEU A 155 -4.06 14.22 -3.40
CA LEU A 155 -3.10 13.63 -2.49
C LEU A 155 -2.90 12.15 -2.87
N TRP A 156 -1.66 11.71 -2.99
CA TRP A 156 -1.32 10.31 -3.14
C TRP A 156 -0.76 9.77 -1.82
N GLY A 157 -1.52 8.94 -1.09
CA GLY A 157 -1.06 8.18 0.05
C GLY A 157 -0.12 7.07 -0.43
N TYR A 158 1.18 7.29 -0.27
CA TYR A 158 2.25 6.39 -0.65
C TYR A 158 2.74 5.62 0.57
N PHE A 159 2.43 4.33 0.63
CA PHE A 159 2.88 3.48 1.73
C PHE A 159 4.29 2.97 1.48
N SER A 160 5.24 3.43 2.27
CA SER A 160 6.66 3.11 2.08
C SER A 160 7.03 1.66 2.41
N GLY A 161 6.11 0.89 3.01
CA GLY A 161 6.34 -0.52 3.31
C GLY A 161 6.34 -1.42 2.07
N ASN A 162 5.55 -1.11 1.05
CA ASN A 162 5.44 -1.98 -0.12
C ASN A 162 5.30 -1.28 -1.48
N ASP A 163 4.86 -0.02 -1.58
CA ASP A 163 4.59 0.63 -2.87
C ASP A 163 5.76 0.58 -3.85
N LEU A 164 6.98 0.80 -3.36
CA LEU A 164 8.18 0.71 -4.19
C LEU A 164 8.42 -0.73 -4.71
N GLY A 165 8.11 -1.74 -3.91
CA GLY A 165 8.15 -3.15 -4.29
C GLY A 165 7.04 -3.51 -5.27
N ASP A 166 5.84 -3.03 -5.00
CA ASP A 166 4.65 -3.29 -5.80
C ASP A 166 4.73 -2.66 -7.19
N ALA A 167 5.53 -1.61 -7.36
CA ALA A 167 5.81 -0.99 -8.64
C ALA A 167 6.22 -1.98 -9.75
N VAL A 168 6.91 -3.07 -9.42
CA VAL A 168 7.40 -4.06 -10.40
C VAL A 168 6.64 -5.38 -10.39
N ARG A 169 5.59 -5.53 -9.58
CA ARG A 169 4.75 -6.75 -9.60
C ARG A 169 4.01 -6.97 -10.92
N GLY A 170 4.05 -6.02 -11.82
CA GLY A 170 3.29 -5.99 -13.05
C GLY A 170 1.85 -5.53 -12.82
N PRO A 171 1.20 -4.95 -13.84
CA PRO A 171 -0.13 -4.40 -13.69
C PRO A 171 -1.10 -5.52 -13.27
N ARG A 172 -1.81 -5.28 -12.18
CA ARG A 172 -3.02 -6.04 -11.91
C ARG A 172 -4.03 -5.64 -12.97
N ILE A 173 -4.65 -6.64 -13.56
CA ILE A 173 -5.35 -6.45 -14.83
C ILE A 173 -6.80 -6.08 -14.52
N ASP A 174 -7.26 -4.95 -15.04
CA ASP A 174 -8.68 -4.64 -15.09
C ASP A 174 -9.39 -5.73 -15.92
N ALA A 175 -10.30 -6.49 -15.27
CA ALA A 175 -11.11 -7.52 -15.92
C ALA A 175 -11.96 -7.01 -17.09
N ARG A 176 -12.11 -5.68 -17.23
CA ARG A 176 -12.84 -5.04 -18.32
C ARG A 176 -12.03 -4.94 -19.62
N SER A 177 -10.72 -5.18 -19.57
CA SER A 177 -9.85 -5.10 -20.75
C SER A 177 -9.58 -6.49 -21.34
N PRO A 178 -10.09 -6.80 -22.56
CA PRO A 178 -9.78 -8.07 -23.23
C PRO A 178 -8.28 -8.33 -23.40
N VAL A 179 -7.50 -7.30 -23.71
CA VAL A 179 -6.03 -7.39 -23.87
C VAL A 179 -5.37 -7.79 -22.57
N ALA A 180 -5.85 -7.21 -21.50
CA ALA A 180 -5.37 -7.50 -20.15
C ALA A 180 -5.72 -8.94 -19.73
N ALA A 181 -6.94 -9.39 -20.00
CA ALA A 181 -7.37 -10.77 -19.74
C ALA A 181 -6.50 -11.81 -20.46
N TRP A 182 -6.19 -11.57 -21.73
CA TRP A 182 -5.30 -12.42 -22.51
C TRP A 182 -3.87 -12.41 -21.96
N ARG A 183 -3.34 -11.25 -21.58
CA ARG A 183 -2.02 -11.15 -20.96
C ARG A 183 -1.93 -12.01 -19.69
N ALA A 184 -2.92 -11.91 -18.80
CA ALA A 184 -2.96 -12.70 -17.58
C ALA A 184 -3.01 -14.22 -17.84
N LEU A 185 -3.80 -14.65 -18.84
CA LEU A 185 -3.82 -16.05 -19.24
C LEU A 185 -2.44 -16.51 -19.76
N PHE A 186 -1.78 -15.70 -20.57
CA PHE A 186 -0.43 -16.03 -21.06
C PHE A 186 0.60 -16.07 -19.94
N ASP A 187 0.50 -15.14 -18.97
CA ASP A 187 1.41 -15.12 -17.80
C ASP A 187 1.20 -16.36 -16.92
N ARG A 188 -0.05 -16.83 -16.77
CA ARG A 188 -0.35 -18.07 -16.08
C ARG A 188 0.18 -19.32 -16.81
N LEU A 189 0.14 -19.34 -18.15
CA LEU A 189 0.63 -20.44 -18.97
C LEU A 189 2.16 -20.42 -19.15
N ARG A 190 2.80 -19.29 -18.83
CA ARG A 190 4.24 -19.20 -18.82
C ARG A 190 4.77 -20.01 -17.62
N PRO A 191 5.79 -20.88 -17.81
CA PRO A 191 6.40 -21.53 -16.65
C PRO A 191 6.81 -20.43 -15.68
N PRO A 192 6.58 -20.57 -14.37
CA PRO A 192 6.96 -19.56 -13.41
C PRO A 192 8.42 -19.22 -13.66
N SER A 193 8.68 -17.98 -14.07
CA SER A 193 10.02 -17.43 -13.89
C SER A 193 10.34 -17.72 -12.44
N PRO A 194 11.54 -18.24 -12.12
CA PRO A 194 11.89 -18.37 -10.73
C PRO A 194 11.67 -16.98 -10.14
N THR A 195 10.55 -16.82 -9.44
CA THR A 195 10.39 -15.71 -8.54
C THR A 195 11.68 -15.74 -7.75
N PRO A 196 12.39 -14.63 -7.55
CA PRO A 196 13.37 -14.59 -6.50
C PRO A 196 12.55 -14.93 -5.25
N THR A 197 12.48 -16.21 -4.94
CA THR A 197 12.01 -16.68 -3.66
C THR A 197 12.86 -15.89 -2.69
N ALA A 198 12.23 -15.13 -1.81
CA ALA A 198 12.90 -14.86 -0.56
C ALA A 198 13.59 -16.16 -0.18
N PRO A 199 14.93 -16.17 -0.01
CA PRO A 199 15.66 -17.41 0.13
C PRO A 199 14.88 -18.29 1.10
N PRO A 200 14.63 -19.56 0.77
CA PRO A 200 13.90 -20.42 1.68
C PRO A 200 14.64 -20.29 3.00
N ASP A 201 13.87 -20.10 4.05
CA ASP A 201 14.40 -19.90 5.40
C ASP A 201 15.10 -21.20 5.88
N GLU A 202 16.21 -21.53 5.25
CA GLU A 202 17.08 -22.63 5.63
C GLU A 202 17.92 -22.26 6.86
N SER A 203 17.94 -20.97 7.24
CA SER A 203 18.79 -20.49 8.32
C SER A 203 18.17 -20.62 9.72
N GLY A 204 16.85 -20.95 9.83
CA GLY A 204 16.14 -20.90 11.10
C GLY A 204 16.05 -19.47 11.68
N ALA A 205 16.33 -18.46 10.87
CA ALA A 205 16.24 -17.06 11.29
C ALA A 205 14.77 -16.74 11.60
N PRO A 206 14.49 -16.12 12.74
CA PRO A 206 13.14 -15.79 13.14
C PRO A 206 12.56 -14.79 12.15
N ARG A 207 11.35 -15.06 11.70
CA ARG A 207 10.61 -14.15 10.84
C ARG A 207 10.06 -13.03 11.67
N TYR A 208 10.18 -11.81 11.17
CA TYR A 208 9.59 -10.60 11.75
C TYR A 208 8.06 -10.65 11.92
N ASN A 209 7.37 -11.56 11.24
CA ASN A 209 5.92 -11.69 11.29
C ASN A 209 5.41 -12.28 12.61
N GLN A 210 6.29 -12.52 13.59
CA GLN A 210 5.88 -12.91 14.93
C GLN A 210 5.72 -11.67 15.80
N PRO A 211 4.78 -11.68 16.78
CA PRO A 211 4.71 -10.65 17.77
C PRO A 211 6.02 -10.58 18.57
N LEU A 212 6.58 -9.38 18.66
CA LEU A 212 7.77 -9.09 19.45
C LEU A 212 7.42 -8.18 20.62
N PRO A 213 8.05 -8.35 21.78
CA PRO A 213 7.83 -7.48 22.93
C PRO A 213 8.40 -6.10 22.66
N VAL A 214 7.58 -5.08 22.90
CA VAL A 214 7.90 -3.67 22.71
C VAL A 214 7.59 -2.94 24.00
N ILE A 215 8.49 -2.07 24.47
CA ILE A 215 8.27 -1.22 25.64
C ILE A 215 8.21 0.23 25.18
N ILE A 216 7.04 0.84 25.33
CA ILE A 216 6.79 2.24 25.02
C ILE A 216 6.33 2.92 26.30
N GLY A 217 7.07 3.93 26.78
CA GLY A 217 6.75 4.68 27.99
C GLY A 217 6.58 3.85 29.25
N GLY A 218 7.22 2.68 29.31
CA GLY A 218 7.09 1.75 30.42
C GLY A 218 5.94 0.75 30.31
N SER A 219 5.08 0.89 29.29
CA SER A 219 4.01 -0.06 28.97
C SER A 219 4.52 -1.14 28.01
N TYR A 220 4.13 -2.38 28.27
CA TYR A 220 4.50 -3.55 27.48
C TYR A 220 3.43 -3.85 26.44
N TYR A 221 3.86 -4.09 25.20
CA TYR A 221 3.01 -4.48 24.08
C TYR A 221 3.65 -5.64 23.31
N ASP A 222 2.82 -6.54 22.76
CA ASP A 222 3.22 -7.49 21.74
C ASP A 222 2.84 -6.92 20.38
N LEU A 223 3.83 -6.51 19.58
CA LEU A 223 3.61 -5.97 18.23
C LEU A 223 4.15 -6.92 17.17
N ALA A 224 3.31 -7.27 16.20
CA ALA A 224 3.76 -7.98 15.01
C ALA A 224 4.37 -7.02 14.00
N PHE A 225 5.53 -7.41 13.45
CA PHE A 225 6.26 -6.68 12.43
C PHE A 225 6.37 -7.52 11.15
N VAL A 226 6.42 -6.86 10.01
CA VAL A 226 6.64 -7.48 8.70
C VAL A 226 8.03 -7.11 8.18
N SER A 227 8.95 -8.07 8.16
CA SER A 227 10.37 -7.79 7.92
C SER A 227 10.65 -6.99 6.66
N TYR A 228 10.02 -7.33 5.54
CA TYR A 228 10.30 -6.65 4.28
C TYR A 228 9.80 -5.19 4.25
N TYR A 229 8.89 -4.76 5.13
CA TYR A 229 8.52 -3.36 5.28
C TYR A 229 9.67 -2.53 5.87
N ALA A 230 10.41 -3.09 6.81
CA ALA A 230 11.64 -2.48 7.31
C ALA A 230 12.73 -2.43 6.22
N TRP A 231 12.88 -3.50 5.45
CA TRP A 231 13.91 -3.56 4.41
C TRP A 231 13.72 -2.50 3.34
N TRP A 232 12.48 -2.24 2.91
CA TRP A 232 12.18 -1.18 1.93
C TRP A 232 12.59 0.21 2.41
N GLN A 233 12.74 0.43 3.72
CA GLN A 233 13.19 1.74 4.23
C GLN A 233 14.66 2.04 3.88
N GLN A 234 15.46 1.02 3.58
CA GLN A 234 16.90 1.09 3.31
C GLN A 234 17.20 1.06 1.81
N THR A 235 16.71 2.04 1.04
CA THR A 235 16.98 2.10 -0.40
C THR A 235 18.44 2.48 -0.68
N PRO A 236 19.08 1.89 -1.74
CA PRO A 236 20.43 2.26 -2.11
C PRO A 236 20.50 3.66 -2.75
N PRO A 237 21.68 4.32 -2.78
CA PRO A 237 21.83 5.67 -3.36
C PRO A 237 21.45 5.75 -4.84
N ASP A 238 21.55 4.66 -5.59
CA ASP A 238 21.22 4.58 -7.01
C ASP A 238 19.75 4.17 -7.27
N ALA A 239 18.93 4.02 -6.22
CA ALA A 239 17.54 3.62 -6.34
C ALA A 239 16.71 4.52 -7.26
N ALA A 240 17.04 5.81 -7.34
CA ALA A 240 16.40 6.76 -8.25
C ALA A 240 16.54 6.37 -9.74
N SER A 241 17.55 5.59 -10.10
CA SER A 241 17.77 5.07 -11.46
C SER A 241 17.16 3.67 -11.68
N SER A 242 16.42 3.15 -10.73
CA SER A 242 15.79 1.83 -10.83
C SER A 242 14.49 1.84 -11.62
N ARG A 243 14.13 0.66 -12.15
CA ARG A 243 12.81 0.44 -12.78
C ARG A 243 11.65 0.66 -11.81
N ASN A 244 11.85 0.42 -10.52
CA ASN A 244 10.86 0.69 -9.50
C ASN A 244 10.56 2.20 -9.42
N ALA A 245 11.61 3.02 -9.39
CA ALA A 245 11.48 4.48 -9.40
C ALA A 245 10.83 5.00 -10.71
N ASP A 246 11.14 4.37 -11.86
CA ASP A 246 10.51 4.74 -13.14
C ASP A 246 9.00 4.52 -13.12
N VAL A 247 8.52 3.46 -12.46
CA VAL A 247 7.08 3.23 -12.30
C VAL A 247 6.43 4.26 -11.37
N VAL A 248 7.13 4.65 -10.29
CA VAL A 248 6.67 5.76 -9.44
C VAL A 248 6.61 7.07 -10.22
N ARG A 249 7.63 7.38 -11.05
CA ARG A 249 7.59 8.54 -11.96
C ARG A 249 6.41 8.48 -12.91
N ALA A 250 6.15 7.32 -13.52
CA ALA A 250 5.03 7.15 -14.44
C ALA A 250 3.66 7.36 -13.73
N ALA A 251 3.54 7.00 -12.45
CA ALA A 251 2.35 7.30 -11.66
C ALA A 251 2.19 8.81 -11.44
N LEU A 252 3.27 9.52 -11.09
CA LEU A 252 3.26 10.99 -10.97
C LEU A 252 2.91 11.65 -12.31
N ASP A 253 3.44 11.15 -13.44
CA ASP A 253 3.11 11.63 -14.79
C ASP A 253 1.62 11.46 -15.11
N ALA A 254 1.01 10.36 -14.66
CA ALA A 254 -0.42 10.12 -14.86
C ALA A 254 -1.29 11.15 -14.13
N PHE A 255 -0.91 11.53 -12.90
CA PHE A 255 -1.58 12.64 -12.19
C PHE A 255 -1.38 13.97 -12.92
N ASP A 256 -0.15 14.28 -13.34
CA ASP A 256 0.16 15.52 -14.05
C ASP A 256 -0.61 15.63 -15.37
N ALA A 257 -0.77 14.52 -16.08
CA ALA A 257 -1.54 14.47 -17.33
C ALA A 257 -3.06 14.59 -17.11
N ALA A 258 -3.57 14.12 -15.96
CA ALA A 258 -5.00 14.13 -15.66
C ALA A 258 -5.49 15.46 -15.05
N LEU A 259 -4.61 16.24 -14.42
CA LEU A 259 -4.99 17.38 -13.58
C LEU A 259 -4.64 18.72 -14.23
N PRO A 260 -5.51 19.75 -14.05
CA PRO A 260 -5.15 21.12 -14.38
C PRO A 260 -3.88 21.58 -13.63
N PRO A 261 -3.06 22.47 -14.23
CA PRO A 261 -1.82 22.96 -13.60
C PRO A 261 -2.02 23.62 -12.23
N GLU A 262 -3.17 24.26 -12.03
CA GLU A 262 -3.55 24.95 -10.79
C GLU A 262 -3.95 24.01 -9.65
N THR A 263 -4.16 22.72 -9.92
CA THR A 263 -4.48 21.77 -8.86
C THR A 263 -3.25 21.48 -8.02
N CYS A 264 -3.35 21.68 -6.71
CA CYS A 264 -2.30 21.35 -5.76
C CYS A 264 -2.11 19.84 -5.65
N ARG A 265 -0.85 19.39 -5.57
CA ARG A 265 -0.50 17.95 -5.54
C ARG A 265 0.45 17.66 -4.39
N ALA A 266 0.21 16.57 -3.70
CA ALA A 266 1.16 16.07 -2.72
C ALA A 266 1.22 14.55 -2.69
N VAL A 267 2.41 14.03 -2.39
CA VAL A 267 2.58 12.67 -1.89
C VAL A 267 2.55 12.73 -0.37
N VAL A 268 1.65 11.98 0.22
CA VAL A 268 1.60 11.72 1.67
C VAL A 268 2.42 10.47 1.92
N PHE A 269 3.62 10.62 2.47
CA PHE A 269 4.51 9.52 2.78
C PHE A 269 4.08 8.84 4.08
N ILE A 270 3.64 7.59 3.96
CA ILE A 270 3.09 6.78 5.03
C ILE A 270 4.18 5.85 5.56
N PRO A 271 4.65 6.04 6.82
CA PRO A 271 5.64 5.15 7.41
C PRO A 271 5.03 3.80 7.78
N PRO A 272 5.78 2.69 7.71
CA PRO A 272 5.35 1.41 8.24
C PRO A 272 5.55 1.36 9.76
N LYS A 273 4.85 0.44 10.43
CA LYS A 273 4.96 0.20 11.87
C LYS A 273 6.40 -0.08 12.31
N GLU A 274 7.15 -0.78 11.48
CA GLU A 274 8.56 -1.11 11.65
C GLU A 274 9.44 0.14 11.81
N ARG A 275 9.16 1.16 11.01
CA ARG A 275 9.88 2.44 11.09
C ARG A 275 9.63 3.15 12.41
N VAL A 276 8.38 3.11 12.87
CA VAL A 276 7.93 3.86 14.05
C VAL A 276 8.30 3.15 15.36
N TYR A 277 8.13 1.83 15.42
CA TYR A 277 8.19 1.09 16.69
C TYR A 277 9.35 0.10 16.84
N ALA A 278 10.11 -0.24 15.80
CA ALA A 278 11.19 -1.23 15.91
C ALA A 278 12.27 -0.82 16.95
N ARG A 279 12.49 0.47 17.16
CA ARG A 279 13.43 0.98 18.16
C ARG A 279 13.02 0.70 19.62
N TYR A 280 11.77 0.36 19.84
CA TYR A 280 11.21 0.05 21.17
C TYR A 280 11.14 -1.47 21.45
N ILE A 281 11.55 -2.32 20.49
CA ILE A 281 11.66 -3.77 20.72
C ILE A 281 12.64 -4.01 21.86
N VAL A 282 12.29 -4.94 22.76
CA VAL A 282 13.15 -5.31 23.89
C VAL A 282 14.51 -5.80 23.41
N GLU A 283 15.59 -5.39 24.05
CA GLU A 283 16.98 -5.58 23.60
C GLU A 283 17.31 -7.03 23.24
N GLY A 284 16.85 -8.02 24.01
CA GLY A 284 17.08 -9.43 23.74
C GLY A 284 16.45 -9.90 22.41
N ASP A 285 15.32 -9.31 22.02
CA ASP A 285 14.60 -9.64 20.78
C ASP A 285 15.07 -8.82 19.59
N ARG A 286 15.74 -7.67 19.80
CA ARG A 286 16.37 -6.90 18.71
C ARG A 286 17.46 -7.67 17.98
N GLN A 287 18.18 -8.55 18.65
CA GLN A 287 19.20 -9.37 18.00
C GLN A 287 18.60 -10.27 16.91
N PHE A 288 17.39 -10.78 17.11
CA PHE A 288 16.68 -11.53 16.08
C PHE A 288 16.31 -10.66 14.89
N VAL A 289 15.82 -9.45 15.15
CA VAL A 289 15.51 -8.46 14.12
C VAL A 289 16.77 -8.15 13.30
N ASN A 290 17.90 -7.94 13.98
CA ASN A 290 19.17 -7.62 13.36
C ASN A 290 19.74 -8.77 12.52
N ALA A 291 19.61 -10.01 13.00
CA ALA A 291 20.09 -11.20 12.28
C ALA A 291 19.32 -11.49 10.99
N ALA A 292 18.02 -11.16 10.96
CA ALA A 292 17.15 -11.36 9.81
C ALA A 292 17.13 -10.17 8.85
N ASN A 293 17.90 -9.11 9.12
CA ASN A 293 17.80 -7.87 8.35
C ASN A 293 18.41 -7.99 6.95
N GLN A 294 17.79 -7.30 6.02
CA GLN A 294 18.21 -7.17 4.64
C GLN A 294 18.13 -5.70 4.23
N ARG A 295 18.85 -5.34 3.21
CA ARG A 295 18.76 -4.02 2.56
C ARG A 295 18.32 -4.15 1.12
N VAL A 296 17.74 -3.11 0.59
CA VAL A 296 17.45 -3.00 -0.84
C VAL A 296 18.76 -2.75 -1.60
N VAL A 297 18.93 -3.46 -2.71
CA VAL A 297 20.04 -3.30 -3.65
C VAL A 297 19.51 -3.25 -5.07
N THR A 298 20.24 -2.58 -5.96
CA THR A 298 19.91 -2.58 -7.38
C THR A 298 20.52 -3.83 -8.06
N SER A 299 19.65 -4.66 -8.65
CA SER A 299 20.07 -5.82 -9.42
C SER A 299 20.73 -5.41 -10.75
N PRO A 300 21.50 -6.30 -11.41
CA PRO A 300 22.05 -6.03 -12.74
C PRO A 300 21.01 -5.65 -13.80
N GLY A 301 19.74 -6.04 -13.61
CA GLY A 301 18.61 -5.68 -14.47
C GLY A 301 17.98 -4.33 -14.16
N GLY A 302 18.51 -3.57 -13.19
CA GLY A 302 17.98 -2.27 -12.79
C GLY A 302 16.75 -2.34 -11.90
N THR A 303 16.34 -3.52 -11.43
CA THR A 303 15.22 -3.70 -10.50
C THR A 303 15.76 -3.77 -9.08
N LEU A 304 15.05 -3.19 -8.13
CA LEU A 304 15.38 -3.29 -6.72
C LEU A 304 15.06 -4.69 -6.19
N THR A 305 15.97 -5.24 -5.41
CA THR A 305 15.88 -6.55 -4.76
C THR A 305 16.51 -6.50 -3.38
N PHE A 306 16.53 -7.62 -2.65
CA PHE A 306 17.09 -7.67 -1.31
C PHE A 306 18.41 -8.43 -1.26
N ALA A 307 19.30 -7.96 -0.38
CA ALA A 307 20.54 -8.64 -0.03
C ALA A 307 20.70 -8.65 1.49
N PRO A 308 21.32 -9.71 2.06
CA PRO A 308 21.62 -9.76 3.49
C PRO A 308 22.42 -8.54 3.95
N ALA A 309 22.00 -7.94 5.05
CA ALA A 309 22.65 -6.79 5.65
C ALA A 309 22.50 -6.87 7.18
N PRO A 310 23.31 -7.70 7.84
CA PRO A 310 23.31 -7.77 9.31
C PRO A 310 23.53 -6.38 9.91
N VAL A 311 22.79 -6.06 10.96
CA VAL A 311 22.93 -4.80 11.68
C VAL A 311 24.11 -4.91 12.63
N GLU A 312 25.19 -4.21 12.32
CA GLU A 312 26.40 -4.14 13.17
C GLU A 312 26.35 -2.91 14.08
N ASP A 313 25.75 -1.82 13.61
CA ASP A 313 25.54 -0.57 14.34
C ASP A 313 24.06 -0.19 14.30
N GLU A 314 23.40 -0.25 15.46
CA GLU A 314 21.98 0.01 15.60
C GLU A 314 21.62 1.48 15.29
N ALA A 315 22.47 2.44 15.66
CA ALA A 315 22.23 3.85 15.38
C ALA A 315 22.27 4.12 13.88
N ALA A 316 23.31 3.63 13.20
CA ALA A 316 23.43 3.74 11.75
C ALA A 316 22.30 3.02 11.01
N TYR A 317 21.82 1.90 11.55
CA TYR A 317 20.64 1.21 11.01
C TYR A 317 19.39 2.09 11.07
N PHE A 318 19.04 2.65 12.22
CA PHE A 318 17.87 3.50 12.34
C PHE A 318 17.98 4.78 11.50
N ASP A 319 19.17 5.33 11.35
CA ASP A 319 19.41 6.47 10.45
C ASP A 319 19.20 6.08 8.97
N SER A 320 19.58 4.86 8.58
CA SER A 320 19.38 4.37 7.21
C SER A 320 17.92 4.21 6.80
N LEU A 321 17.01 4.09 7.77
CA LEU A 321 15.57 3.94 7.52
C LEU A 321 14.88 5.20 6.95
N TYR A 322 15.61 6.30 6.74
CA TYR A 322 15.12 7.48 6.02
C TYR A 322 15.40 7.44 4.51
N ALA A 323 16.22 6.51 4.04
CA ALA A 323 16.68 6.48 2.64
C ALA A 323 15.52 6.38 1.63
N HIS A 324 14.45 5.64 1.95
CA HIS A 324 13.26 5.56 1.08
C HIS A 324 12.51 6.90 1.00
N ARG A 325 12.34 7.58 2.12
CA ARG A 325 11.74 8.91 2.15
C ARG A 325 12.54 9.90 1.29
N ASP A 326 13.86 9.85 1.39
CA ASP A 326 14.76 10.71 0.63
C ASP A 326 14.69 10.41 -0.88
N LEU A 327 14.53 9.14 -1.25
CA LEU A 327 14.26 8.74 -2.64
C LEU A 327 12.97 9.41 -3.15
N ILE A 328 11.85 9.31 -2.42
CA ILE A 328 10.59 9.92 -2.86
C ILE A 328 10.71 11.44 -2.92
N ALA A 329 11.37 12.07 -1.95
CA ALA A 329 11.64 13.51 -1.98
C ALA A 329 12.44 13.91 -3.23
N ALA A 330 13.46 13.13 -3.62
CA ALA A 330 14.25 13.37 -4.82
C ALA A 330 13.41 13.24 -6.10
N LEU A 331 12.53 12.22 -6.20
CA LEU A 331 11.64 12.06 -7.35
C LEU A 331 10.63 13.22 -7.48
N LEU A 332 10.15 13.75 -6.35
CA LEU A 332 9.25 14.91 -6.36
C LEU A 332 9.98 16.21 -6.72
N ALA A 333 11.26 16.36 -6.33
CA ALA A 333 12.07 17.53 -6.67
C ALA A 333 12.32 17.67 -8.19
N GLU A 334 12.16 16.59 -8.96
CA GLU A 334 12.19 16.61 -10.43
C GLU A 334 10.95 17.33 -11.05
N ARG A 335 9.93 17.70 -10.24
CA ARG A 335 8.61 18.13 -10.71
C ARG A 335 8.15 19.40 -10.02
N ALA A 336 7.60 20.33 -10.82
CA ALA A 336 6.96 21.52 -10.25
C ALA A 336 5.57 21.18 -9.66
N GLY A 337 5.21 21.85 -8.58
CA GLY A 337 3.86 21.80 -8.00
C GLY A 337 3.57 20.56 -7.13
N TRP A 338 4.53 19.66 -6.94
CA TRP A 338 4.40 18.55 -6.01
C TRP A 338 5.01 18.89 -4.64
N ARG A 339 4.34 18.44 -3.59
CA ARG A 339 4.84 18.52 -2.20
C ARG A 339 5.00 17.12 -1.61
N LEU A 340 5.92 16.98 -0.67
CA LEU A 340 6.01 15.81 0.21
C LEU A 340 5.40 16.17 1.57
N ILE A 341 4.40 15.41 1.99
CA ILE A 341 3.86 15.45 3.35
C ILE A 341 4.35 14.19 4.04
N ASP A 342 5.43 14.31 4.81
CA ASP A 342 6.04 13.19 5.53
C ASP A 342 5.36 13.01 6.89
N LEU A 343 4.64 11.90 7.08
CA LEU A 343 3.98 11.58 8.34
C LEU A 343 4.94 11.00 9.40
N THR A 344 6.16 10.59 8.98
CA THR A 344 7.10 9.88 9.85
C THR A 344 7.43 10.65 11.14
N PRO A 345 7.80 11.96 11.09
CA PRO A 345 8.17 12.68 12.30
C PRO A 345 7.04 12.78 13.33
N ALA A 346 5.80 12.98 12.86
CA ALA A 346 4.64 13.08 13.74
C ALA A 346 4.29 11.72 14.36
N PHE A 347 4.43 10.64 13.60
CA PHE A 347 4.19 9.28 14.10
C PHE A 347 5.25 8.84 15.10
N GLU A 348 6.53 9.17 14.87
CA GLU A 348 7.61 8.90 15.83
C GLU A 348 7.47 9.72 17.12
N ALA A 349 7.08 10.99 17.00
CA ALA A 349 6.81 11.82 18.18
C ALA A 349 5.64 11.26 19.02
N ALA A 350 4.55 10.86 18.36
CA ALA A 350 3.42 10.26 19.04
C ALA A 350 3.76 8.91 19.70
N ALA A 351 4.62 8.10 19.06
CA ALA A 351 5.12 6.87 19.65
C ALA A 351 5.99 7.15 20.90
N ALA A 352 6.82 8.20 20.87
CA ALA A 352 7.59 8.64 22.02
C ALA A 352 6.69 9.15 23.18
N GLU A 353 5.49 9.62 22.88
CA GLU A 353 4.43 10.00 23.82
C GLU A 353 3.53 8.82 24.21
N GLU A 354 3.98 7.58 24.04
CA GLU A 354 3.28 6.35 24.43
C GLU A 354 2.00 6.05 23.62
N ARG A 355 1.81 6.68 22.46
CA ARG A 355 0.63 6.47 21.63
C ARG A 355 0.82 5.29 20.68
N LEU A 356 -0.10 4.32 20.73
CA LEU A 356 -0.15 3.21 19.76
C LEU A 356 -1.01 3.62 18.56
N LEU A 357 -0.39 3.72 17.37
CA LEU A 357 -1.00 4.23 16.14
C LEU A 357 -1.35 3.13 15.13
N TYR A 358 -0.91 1.90 15.39
CA TYR A 358 -1.13 0.73 14.56
C TYR A 358 -1.82 -0.35 15.37
N TYR A 359 -2.51 -1.26 14.70
CA TYR A 359 -3.00 -2.45 15.36
C TYR A 359 -1.83 -3.36 15.78
N PRO A 360 -1.88 -3.99 16.94
CA PRO A 360 -0.77 -4.82 17.43
C PRO A 360 -0.38 -5.94 16.47
N TYR A 361 -1.35 -6.68 15.93
CA TYR A 361 -1.13 -7.85 15.09
C TYR A 361 -1.40 -7.63 13.60
N ASP A 362 -1.66 -6.40 13.21
CA ASP A 362 -1.90 -5.96 11.83
C ASP A 362 -0.95 -4.81 11.48
N THR A 363 -0.56 -4.71 10.22
CA THR A 363 0.38 -3.68 9.75
C THR A 363 -0.25 -2.31 9.63
N HIS A 364 -1.59 -2.25 9.58
CA HIS A 364 -2.32 -1.01 9.33
C HIS A 364 -2.49 -0.15 10.57
N TRP A 365 -2.78 1.11 10.33
CA TRP A 365 -3.14 2.06 11.37
C TRP A 365 -4.42 1.66 12.08
N ASN A 366 -4.47 1.89 13.39
CA ASN A 366 -5.71 1.95 14.14
C ASN A 366 -6.36 3.33 13.97
N GLN A 367 -7.49 3.60 14.63
CA GLN A 367 -8.19 4.89 14.52
C GLN A 367 -7.28 6.07 14.91
N ALA A 368 -6.47 5.94 15.97
CA ALA A 368 -5.56 7.01 16.39
C ALA A 368 -4.49 7.35 15.34
N GLY A 369 -4.03 6.35 14.56
CA GLY A 369 -3.12 6.58 13.42
C GLY A 369 -3.79 7.35 12.30
N HIS A 370 -5.03 7.00 11.95
CA HIS A 370 -5.83 7.73 10.96
C HIS A 370 -6.12 9.18 11.41
N ASP A 371 -6.48 9.39 12.68
CA ASP A 371 -6.77 10.72 13.22
C ASP A 371 -5.52 11.61 13.19
N LEU A 372 -4.36 11.07 13.57
CA LEU A 372 -3.10 11.82 13.49
C LEU A 372 -2.72 12.16 12.04
N ALA A 373 -2.87 11.21 11.12
CA ALA A 373 -2.59 11.46 9.70
C ALA A 373 -3.49 12.57 9.15
N ALA A 374 -4.79 12.56 9.48
CA ALA A 374 -5.73 13.60 9.07
C ALA A 374 -5.29 14.99 9.57
N GLN A 375 -4.88 15.11 10.84
CA GLN A 375 -4.41 16.36 11.44
C GLN A 375 -3.16 16.89 10.75
N VAL A 376 -2.14 16.04 10.54
CA VAL A 376 -0.88 16.44 9.89
C VAL A 376 -1.11 16.88 8.45
N ILE A 377 -1.93 16.13 7.71
CA ILE A 377 -2.26 16.46 6.31
C ILE A 377 -3.04 17.79 6.25
N ALA A 378 -4.06 17.96 7.09
CA ALA A 378 -4.86 19.18 7.12
C ALA A 378 -3.99 20.42 7.38
N GLU A 379 -3.08 20.35 8.35
CA GLU A 379 -2.14 21.44 8.65
C GLU A 379 -1.24 21.76 7.47
N ALA A 380 -0.76 20.73 6.75
CA ALA A 380 0.13 20.90 5.61
C ALA A 380 -0.53 21.55 4.38
N ILE A 381 -1.86 21.42 4.23
CA ILE A 381 -2.57 21.87 3.01
C ILE A 381 -3.54 23.04 3.24
N LYS A 382 -3.75 23.49 4.48
CA LYS A 382 -4.72 24.54 4.83
C LYS A 382 -4.48 25.87 4.12
N ASP A 383 -3.22 26.20 3.84
CA ASP A 383 -2.82 27.49 3.24
C ASP A 383 -2.79 27.45 1.69
N GLY A 384 -3.28 26.39 1.09
CA GLY A 384 -3.24 26.19 -0.37
C GLY A 384 -1.87 25.73 -0.89
N CYS A 385 -1.65 25.81 -2.22
CA CYS A 385 -0.36 25.50 -2.80
C CYS A 385 0.71 26.50 -2.34
#